data_b9b9e2ac6a498bd1c27ade999938bc4f
#
_entry.id   b9b9e2ac6a498bd1c27ade999938bc4f
#
_cell.length_a   1.000
_cell.length_b   1.000
_cell.length_c   1.000
_cell.angle_alpha   90.00
_cell.angle_beta   90.00
_cell.angle_gamma   90.00
#
_symmetry.space_group_name_H-M   'P 1'
#
loop_
_entity.id
_entity.type
_entity.pdbx_description
1 polymer ?
#
loop_
_entity_poly.entity_id
_entity_poly.type
_entity_poly.pdbx_seq_one_letter_code
_entity_poly.pdbx_strand_id
1 'polypeptide(L)'
;ISKNIKAVNEVYTGKAPKKDIGQSPLQVAIKCGEFEIIEFLLENGADPDFMENPEVVPPHSVCMPVLHDAIIGAFSALCYKQYMQSEKYVNLIKILLEYGANPNRKTSSEILPIGMAVNQADFILSRKSAYPDIQEITQKRLLEILDLLIEYGADKKEWLDQDFWGVSNKVHYFEEKQYGTNNIDIREPIRIVLEGYFH
;
A
#
# COMPACT_ATOMS: atom_id res chain seq x y z
N ILE A 1 -9.83 20.22 27.41
CA ILE A 1 -8.88 20.52 26.32
C ILE A 1 -9.70 20.46 25.05
N SER A 2 -9.95 21.62 24.41
CA SER A 2 -10.59 21.69 23.09
C SER A 2 -9.67 21.00 22.08
N LYS A 3 -10.09 19.85 21.56
CA LYS A 3 -9.36 19.13 20.52
C LYS A 3 -9.21 20.07 19.31
N ASN A 4 -8.01 20.52 19.00
CA ASN A 4 -7.77 21.34 17.82
C ASN A 4 -7.67 20.45 16.58
N ILE A 5 -8.83 20.00 16.08
CA ILE A 5 -8.95 19.14 14.89
C ILE A 5 -8.21 19.75 13.67
N LYS A 6 -8.13 21.08 13.58
CA LYS A 6 -7.34 21.74 12.53
C LYS A 6 -5.86 21.37 12.57
N ALA A 7 -5.26 21.27 13.76
CA ALA A 7 -3.83 20.99 13.88
C ALA A 7 -3.45 19.56 13.47
N VAL A 8 -4.33 18.58 13.69
CA VAL A 8 -4.08 17.16 13.32
C VAL A 8 -4.15 16.93 11.82
N ASN A 9 -4.81 17.81 11.07
CA ASN A 9 -4.96 17.71 9.61
C ASN A 9 -4.21 18.83 8.86
N GLU A 10 -3.38 19.60 9.56
CA GLU A 10 -2.62 20.68 8.94
C GLU A 10 -1.51 20.13 8.05
N VAL A 11 -1.57 20.47 6.77
CA VAL A 11 -0.62 20.00 5.77
C VAL A 11 0.67 20.81 5.85
N TYR A 12 1.80 20.13 5.82
CA TYR A 12 3.09 20.77 5.84
C TYR A 12 3.39 21.51 4.52
N THR A 13 3.57 22.82 4.61
CA THR A 13 3.88 23.70 3.47
C THR A 13 5.24 24.40 3.60
N GLY A 14 6.07 23.97 4.57
CA GLY A 14 7.39 24.53 4.82
C GLY A 14 8.39 24.25 3.69
N LYS A 15 9.54 24.94 3.74
CA LYS A 15 10.58 24.80 2.70
C LYS A 15 11.48 23.58 2.89
N ALA A 16 11.54 23.01 4.10
CA ALA A 16 12.40 21.89 4.45
C ALA A 16 11.81 21.12 5.66
N PRO A 17 11.87 19.78 5.67
CA PRO A 17 12.41 18.92 4.59
C PRO A 17 11.46 18.83 3.39
N LYS A 18 12.01 18.88 2.18
CA LYS A 18 11.22 18.82 0.93
C LYS A 18 10.37 17.56 0.81
N LYS A 19 10.80 16.46 1.40
CA LYS A 19 10.10 15.16 1.33
C LYS A 19 8.75 15.16 2.05
N ASP A 20 8.53 16.09 2.98
CA ASP A 20 7.31 16.15 3.80
C ASP A 20 6.33 17.23 3.31
N ILE A 21 6.69 17.97 2.24
CA ILE A 21 5.82 19.01 1.66
C ILE A 21 4.54 18.35 1.13
N GLY A 22 3.41 18.90 1.53
CA GLY A 22 2.08 18.41 1.13
C GLY A 22 1.55 17.26 1.99
N GLN A 23 2.32 16.76 2.96
CA GLN A 23 1.91 15.64 3.80
C GLN A 23 1.19 16.11 5.07
N SER A 24 0.24 15.30 5.53
CA SER A 24 -0.39 15.47 6.84
C SER A 24 0.48 14.85 7.94
N PRO A 25 0.27 15.25 9.23
CA PRO A 25 0.94 14.60 10.36
C PRO A 25 0.74 13.09 10.38
N LEU A 26 -0.47 12.60 10.05
CA LEU A 26 -0.77 11.18 9.95
C LEU A 26 0.10 10.49 8.90
N GLN A 27 0.21 11.08 7.71
CA GLN A 27 1.01 10.50 6.63
C GLN A 27 2.49 10.41 6.99
N VAL A 28 3.04 11.46 7.60
CA VAL A 28 4.44 11.46 8.07
C VAL A 28 4.65 10.38 9.13
N ALA A 29 3.75 10.27 10.12
CA ALA A 29 3.82 9.26 11.15
C ALA A 29 3.79 7.83 10.58
N ILE A 30 2.93 7.57 9.59
CA ILE A 30 2.84 6.28 8.89
C ILE A 30 4.17 5.96 8.16
N LYS A 31 4.71 6.90 7.41
CA LYS A 31 5.99 6.72 6.70
C LYS A 31 7.18 6.50 7.64
N CYS A 32 7.12 7.04 8.84
CA CYS A 32 8.14 6.84 9.89
C CYS A 32 7.91 5.58 10.73
N GLY A 33 6.73 4.97 10.68
CA GLY A 33 6.37 3.80 11.48
C GLY A 33 6.14 4.11 12.96
N GLU A 34 5.68 5.32 13.27
CA GLU A 34 5.43 5.83 14.62
C GLU A 34 4.00 5.48 15.08
N PHE A 35 3.76 4.20 15.38
CA PHE A 35 2.42 3.63 15.59
C PHE A 35 1.65 4.30 16.74
N GLU A 36 2.29 4.64 17.85
CA GLU A 36 1.64 5.34 18.98
C GLU A 36 1.17 6.73 18.55
N ILE A 37 1.94 7.43 17.72
CA ILE A 37 1.56 8.74 17.18
C ILE A 37 0.40 8.59 16.20
N ILE A 38 0.40 7.55 15.37
CA ILE A 38 -0.68 7.26 14.42
C ILE A 38 -2.01 7.07 15.16
N GLU A 39 -2.03 6.20 16.18
CA GLU A 39 -3.22 5.95 16.99
C GLU A 39 -3.72 7.24 17.63
N PHE A 40 -2.83 8.00 18.28
CA PHE A 40 -3.16 9.30 18.86
C PHE A 40 -3.78 10.25 17.82
N LEU A 41 -3.21 10.35 16.63
CA LEU A 41 -3.71 11.23 15.57
C LEU A 41 -5.13 10.81 15.10
N LEU A 42 -5.35 9.51 14.86
CA LEU A 42 -6.65 8.99 14.46
C LEU A 42 -7.72 9.22 15.53
N GLU A 43 -7.42 8.95 16.80
CA GLU A 43 -8.32 9.23 17.93
C GLU A 43 -8.66 10.72 18.08
N ASN A 44 -7.79 11.61 17.60
CA ASN A 44 -8.00 13.05 17.61
C ASN A 44 -8.56 13.63 16.29
N GLY A 45 -9.01 12.78 15.37
CA GLY A 45 -9.72 13.17 14.15
C GLY A 45 -8.81 13.48 12.97
N ALA A 46 -7.63 12.86 12.90
CA ALA A 46 -6.86 12.85 11.67
C ALA A 46 -7.64 12.13 10.56
N ASP A 47 -7.56 12.65 9.33
CA ASP A 47 -8.23 12.09 8.17
C ASP A 47 -7.58 10.77 7.75
N PRO A 48 -8.24 9.61 7.93
CA PRO A 48 -7.70 8.31 7.57
C PRO A 48 -7.65 8.08 6.06
N ASP A 49 -8.31 8.94 5.30
CA ASP A 49 -8.34 8.89 3.83
C ASP A 49 -7.53 10.03 3.18
N PHE A 50 -6.65 10.67 3.96
CA PHE A 50 -5.82 11.76 3.47
C PHE A 50 -4.95 11.32 2.27
N MET A 51 -4.86 12.22 1.28
CA MET A 51 -3.93 12.14 0.15
C MET A 51 -3.39 13.55 -0.15
N GLU A 52 -2.13 13.65 -0.51
CA GLU A 52 -1.50 14.93 -0.86
C GLU A 52 -2.21 15.62 -2.03
N ASN A 53 -2.23 16.97 -1.97
CA ASN A 53 -2.71 17.77 -3.10
C ASN A 53 -1.59 17.91 -4.15
N PRO A 54 -1.84 17.51 -5.42
CA PRO A 54 -0.85 17.66 -6.49
C PRO A 54 -0.33 19.08 -6.72
N GLU A 55 -1.12 20.09 -6.34
CA GLU A 55 -0.73 21.51 -6.47
C GLU A 55 0.28 21.96 -5.41
N VAL A 56 0.41 21.22 -4.31
CA VAL A 56 1.26 21.57 -3.16
C VAL A 56 2.57 20.80 -3.18
N VAL A 57 2.55 19.55 -3.63
CA VAL A 57 3.74 18.71 -3.69
C VAL A 57 4.69 19.11 -4.83
N PRO A 58 5.98 18.75 -4.76
CA PRO A 58 6.91 19.01 -5.86
C PRO A 58 6.41 18.42 -7.20
N PRO A 59 6.70 19.06 -8.33
CA PRO A 59 6.34 18.55 -9.66
C PRO A 59 6.78 17.10 -9.86
N HIS A 60 5.93 16.31 -10.51
CA HIS A 60 6.13 14.87 -10.77
C HIS A 60 6.11 13.96 -9.54
N SER A 61 5.69 14.46 -8.37
CA SER A 61 5.42 13.61 -7.22
C SER A 61 4.17 12.78 -7.44
N VAL A 62 4.19 11.52 -7.02
CA VAL A 62 3.00 10.69 -6.97
C VAL A 62 2.31 10.96 -5.64
N CYS A 63 1.07 11.45 -5.68
CA CYS A 63 0.24 11.61 -4.49
C CYS A 63 -0.42 10.28 -4.15
N MET A 64 -0.36 9.90 -2.88
CA MET A 64 -0.87 8.62 -2.42
C MET A 64 -1.77 8.77 -1.20
N PRO A 65 -2.92 8.08 -1.15
CA PRO A 65 -3.66 7.93 0.09
C PRO A 65 -2.80 7.27 1.17
N VAL A 66 -3.00 7.66 2.43
CA VAL A 66 -2.26 7.11 3.58
C VAL A 66 -2.37 5.58 3.69
N LEU A 67 -3.45 4.98 3.19
CA LEU A 67 -3.62 3.53 3.11
C LEU A 67 -2.54 2.87 2.23
N HIS A 68 -2.15 3.52 1.12
CA HIS A 68 -1.07 3.04 0.26
C HIS A 68 0.29 3.11 0.97
N ASP A 69 0.54 4.19 1.72
CA ASP A 69 1.77 4.30 2.52
C ASP A 69 1.88 3.19 3.57
N ALA A 70 0.76 2.82 4.21
CA ALA A 70 0.72 1.70 5.15
C ALA A 70 0.99 0.36 4.46
N ILE A 71 0.42 0.11 3.27
CA ILE A 71 0.68 -1.08 2.46
C ILE A 71 2.16 -1.15 2.06
N ILE A 72 2.74 -0.06 1.57
CA ILE A 72 4.17 0.02 1.25
C ILE A 72 5.02 -0.27 2.48
N GLY A 73 4.65 0.29 3.64
CA GLY A 73 5.33 0.06 4.91
C GLY A 73 5.39 -1.41 5.30
N ALA A 74 4.28 -2.15 5.13
CA ALA A 74 4.19 -3.57 5.45
C ALA A 74 5.21 -4.40 4.64
N PHE A 75 5.34 -4.15 3.35
CA PHE A 75 6.26 -4.87 2.48
C PHE A 75 7.71 -4.36 2.58
N SER A 76 7.90 -3.04 2.75
CA SER A 76 9.23 -2.47 2.97
C SER A 76 9.90 -3.06 4.22
N ALA A 77 9.15 -3.24 5.29
CA ALA A 77 9.65 -3.87 6.51
C ALA A 77 10.16 -5.31 6.26
N LEU A 78 9.52 -6.07 5.36
CA LEU A 78 9.99 -7.40 4.97
C LEU A 78 11.36 -7.34 4.26
N CYS A 79 11.59 -6.34 3.39
CA CYS A 79 12.88 -6.15 2.72
C CYS A 79 14.04 -5.99 3.71
N TYR A 80 13.77 -5.43 4.88
CA TYR A 80 14.74 -5.25 5.96
C TYR A 80 14.66 -6.33 7.06
N LYS A 81 13.90 -7.42 6.83
CA LYS A 81 13.67 -8.52 7.79
C LYS A 81 13.04 -8.06 9.12
N GLN A 82 12.30 -6.97 9.08
CA GLN A 82 11.59 -6.40 10.23
C GLN A 82 10.17 -6.99 10.31
N TYR A 83 10.06 -8.29 10.58
CA TYR A 83 8.80 -9.04 10.52
C TYR A 83 7.73 -8.50 11.47
N MET A 84 8.12 -8.15 12.69
CA MET A 84 7.22 -7.53 13.67
C MET A 84 6.70 -6.16 13.20
N GLN A 85 7.55 -5.38 12.54
CA GLN A 85 7.16 -4.10 11.97
C GLN A 85 6.17 -4.29 10.83
N SER A 86 6.41 -5.27 9.96
CA SER A 86 5.48 -5.64 8.88
C SER A 86 4.10 -5.99 9.43
N GLU A 87 4.03 -6.75 10.53
CA GLU A 87 2.77 -7.11 11.18
C GLU A 87 2.05 -5.90 11.77
N LYS A 88 2.77 -4.98 12.40
CA LYS A 88 2.20 -3.72 12.88
C LYS A 88 1.58 -2.90 11.75
N TYR A 89 2.18 -2.89 10.56
CA TYR A 89 1.59 -2.22 9.40
C TYR A 89 0.32 -2.92 8.90
N VAL A 90 0.22 -4.25 8.95
CA VAL A 90 -1.04 -4.95 8.61
C VAL A 90 -2.14 -4.56 9.60
N ASN A 91 -1.84 -4.51 10.89
CA ASN A 91 -2.78 -4.01 11.88
C ASN A 91 -3.17 -2.55 11.62
N LEU A 92 -2.22 -1.71 11.23
CA LEU A 92 -2.49 -0.33 10.86
C LEU A 92 -3.41 -0.21 9.64
N ILE A 93 -3.24 -1.05 8.61
CA ILE A 93 -4.15 -1.11 7.46
C ILE A 93 -5.58 -1.36 7.95
N LYS A 94 -5.77 -2.34 8.84
CA LYS A 94 -7.08 -2.62 9.43
C LYS A 94 -7.64 -1.40 10.17
N ILE A 95 -6.84 -0.78 11.04
CA ILE A 95 -7.23 0.42 11.80
C ILE A 95 -7.64 1.55 10.85
N LEU A 96 -6.87 1.84 9.80
CA LEU A 96 -7.20 2.88 8.83
C LEU A 96 -8.55 2.61 8.16
N LEU A 97 -8.82 1.36 7.77
CA LEU A 97 -10.10 0.93 7.18
C LEU A 97 -11.25 1.06 8.18
N GLU A 98 -11.06 0.68 9.45
CA GLU A 98 -12.04 0.86 10.54
C GLU A 98 -12.36 2.34 10.79
N TYR A 99 -11.39 3.23 10.63
CA TYR A 99 -11.58 4.68 10.73
C TYR A 99 -12.15 5.31 9.44
N GLY A 100 -12.38 4.54 8.38
CA GLY A 100 -13.06 4.98 7.16
C GLY A 100 -12.16 5.31 5.97
N ALA A 101 -10.91 4.85 5.96
CA ALA A 101 -10.09 4.91 4.75
C ALA A 101 -10.78 4.16 3.60
N ASN A 102 -10.80 4.76 2.41
CA ASN A 102 -11.47 4.17 1.26
C ASN A 102 -10.58 3.11 0.59
N PRO A 103 -10.97 1.80 0.61
CA PRO A 103 -10.19 0.72 0.02
C PRO A 103 -10.11 0.76 -1.51
N ASN A 104 -10.85 1.70 -2.15
CA ASN A 104 -10.87 1.90 -3.61
C ASN A 104 -10.26 3.25 -4.03
N ARG A 105 -9.71 4.02 -3.10
CA ARG A 105 -9.10 5.30 -3.46
C ARG A 105 -7.79 5.10 -4.18
N LYS A 106 -7.71 5.62 -5.40
CA LYS A 106 -6.54 5.53 -6.26
C LYS A 106 -5.46 6.56 -5.90
N THR A 107 -4.22 6.24 -6.19
CA THR A 107 -3.13 7.23 -6.26
C THR A 107 -3.34 8.18 -7.44
N SER A 108 -2.54 9.27 -7.52
CA SER A 108 -2.53 10.14 -8.71
C SER A 108 -2.04 9.44 -10.00
N SER A 109 -1.51 8.22 -9.88
CA SER A 109 -1.14 7.35 -11.00
C SER A 109 -2.15 6.21 -11.22
N GLU A 110 -3.39 6.38 -10.76
CA GLU A 110 -4.52 5.44 -10.93
C GLU A 110 -4.31 4.04 -10.31
N ILE A 111 -3.41 3.91 -9.33
CA ILE A 111 -3.14 2.63 -8.66
C ILE A 111 -4.12 2.43 -7.49
N LEU A 112 -4.87 1.33 -7.50
CA LEU A 112 -5.73 0.89 -6.40
C LEU A 112 -4.92 0.29 -5.24
N PRO A 113 -5.43 0.30 -3.98
CA PRO A 113 -4.80 -0.37 -2.84
C PRO A 113 -4.48 -1.86 -3.09
N ILE A 114 -5.40 -2.62 -3.72
CA ILE A 114 -5.14 -4.01 -4.17
C ILE A 114 -3.92 -4.06 -5.10
N GLY A 115 -3.89 -3.19 -6.11
CA GLY A 115 -2.79 -3.10 -7.05
C GLY A 115 -1.47 -2.75 -6.37
N MET A 116 -1.48 -1.87 -5.38
CA MET A 116 -0.30 -1.53 -4.60
C MET A 116 0.21 -2.74 -3.83
N ALA A 117 -0.66 -3.51 -3.15
CA ALA A 117 -0.27 -4.70 -2.41
C ALA A 117 0.39 -5.75 -3.31
N VAL A 118 -0.22 -6.03 -4.46
CA VAL A 118 0.31 -6.97 -5.46
C VAL A 118 1.67 -6.52 -5.98
N ASN A 119 1.84 -5.22 -6.28
CA ASN A 119 3.11 -4.67 -6.77
C ASN A 119 4.24 -4.79 -5.77
N GLN A 120 3.95 -4.46 -4.52
CA GLN A 120 4.97 -4.55 -3.48
C GLN A 120 5.40 -6.00 -3.26
N ALA A 121 4.46 -6.94 -3.27
CA ALA A 121 4.77 -8.36 -3.18
C ALA A 121 5.58 -8.85 -4.38
N ASP A 122 5.17 -8.50 -5.63
CA ASP A 122 5.91 -8.85 -6.85
C ASP A 122 7.34 -8.30 -6.85
N PHE A 123 7.51 -7.07 -6.38
CA PHE A 123 8.83 -6.46 -6.25
C PHE A 123 9.77 -7.24 -5.33
N ILE A 124 9.26 -7.78 -4.21
CA ILE A 124 10.06 -8.59 -3.29
C ILE A 124 10.38 -9.95 -3.91
N LEU A 125 9.37 -10.62 -4.46
CA LEU A 125 9.47 -11.98 -4.98
C LEU A 125 10.26 -12.04 -6.30
N SER A 126 10.31 -10.93 -7.06
CA SER A 126 11.11 -10.82 -8.29
C SER A 126 12.62 -10.72 -8.05
N ARG A 127 13.07 -10.49 -6.82
CA ARG A 127 14.50 -10.45 -6.50
C ARG A 127 15.04 -11.86 -6.33
N LYS A 128 15.96 -12.27 -7.21
CA LYS A 128 16.63 -13.60 -7.19
C LYS A 128 17.33 -13.95 -5.87
N SER A 129 17.56 -12.97 -5.01
CA SER A 129 18.16 -13.13 -3.68
C SER A 129 17.13 -13.31 -2.56
N ALA A 130 15.84 -13.41 -2.90
CA ALA A 130 14.83 -13.65 -1.88
C ALA A 130 15.03 -15.05 -1.27
N TYR A 131 15.35 -15.06 0.02
CA TYR A 131 15.44 -16.29 0.78
C TYR A 131 14.06 -16.98 0.82
N PRO A 132 14.00 -18.32 0.85
CA PRO A 132 12.73 -19.05 0.89
C PRO A 132 11.76 -18.52 1.96
N ASP A 133 12.29 -18.17 3.14
CA ASP A 133 11.52 -17.61 4.26
C ASP A 133 10.82 -16.29 3.89
N ILE A 134 11.47 -15.46 3.06
CA ILE A 134 10.86 -14.20 2.59
C ILE A 134 9.72 -14.45 1.60
N GLN A 135 9.81 -15.49 0.78
CA GLN A 135 8.75 -15.84 -0.15
C GLN A 135 7.47 -16.19 0.59
N GLU A 136 7.54 -17.13 1.53
CA GLU A 136 6.39 -17.56 2.30
C GLU A 136 5.74 -16.41 3.08
N ILE A 137 6.55 -15.62 3.79
CA ILE A 137 6.02 -14.52 4.57
C ILE A 137 5.46 -13.38 3.69
N THR A 138 6.03 -13.17 2.49
CA THR A 138 5.51 -12.18 1.54
C THR A 138 4.16 -12.59 1.00
N GLN A 139 3.99 -13.87 0.63
CA GLN A 139 2.71 -14.42 0.19
C GLN A 139 1.66 -14.32 1.30
N LYS A 140 2.02 -14.70 2.52
CA LYS A 140 1.15 -14.56 3.69
C LYS A 140 0.69 -13.11 3.89
N ARG A 141 1.60 -12.14 3.86
CA ARG A 141 1.28 -10.72 3.99
C ARG A 141 0.37 -10.22 2.88
N LEU A 142 0.62 -10.65 1.64
CA LEU A 142 -0.25 -10.31 0.53
C LEU A 142 -1.68 -10.78 0.79
N LEU A 143 -1.88 -12.04 1.15
CA LEU A 143 -3.22 -12.58 1.44
C LEU A 143 -3.90 -11.84 2.59
N GLU A 144 -3.21 -11.61 3.71
CA GLU A 144 -3.74 -10.87 4.85
C GLU A 144 -4.22 -9.46 4.45
N ILE A 145 -3.45 -8.75 3.63
CA ILE A 145 -3.81 -7.41 3.16
C ILE A 145 -4.97 -7.46 2.17
N LEU A 146 -4.97 -8.42 1.24
CA LEU A 146 -6.08 -8.61 0.30
C LEU A 146 -7.39 -8.94 1.02
N ASP A 147 -7.35 -9.84 2.03
CA ASP A 147 -8.50 -10.18 2.84
C ASP A 147 -9.10 -8.95 3.52
N LEU A 148 -8.25 -8.13 4.17
CA LEU A 148 -8.69 -6.89 4.79
C LEU A 148 -9.32 -5.93 3.77
N LEU A 149 -8.64 -5.66 2.65
CA LEU A 149 -9.16 -4.74 1.64
C LEU A 149 -10.53 -5.17 1.13
N ILE A 150 -10.72 -6.47 0.89
CA ILE A 150 -11.98 -7.03 0.37
C ILE A 150 -13.06 -7.04 1.44
N GLU A 151 -12.74 -7.38 2.68
CA GLU A 151 -13.66 -7.30 3.82
C GLU A 151 -14.25 -5.90 3.96
N TYR A 152 -13.43 -4.86 3.71
CA TYR A 152 -13.86 -3.47 3.77
C TYR A 152 -14.35 -2.88 2.43
N GLY A 153 -14.60 -3.73 1.42
CA GLY A 153 -15.30 -3.35 0.19
C GLY A 153 -14.41 -2.93 -0.97
N ALA A 154 -13.18 -3.41 -1.05
CA ALA A 154 -12.35 -3.21 -2.23
C ALA A 154 -12.97 -3.90 -3.47
N ASP A 155 -13.00 -3.18 -4.60
CA ASP A 155 -13.54 -3.69 -5.86
C ASP A 155 -12.52 -4.54 -6.61
N LYS A 156 -12.67 -5.87 -6.49
CA LYS A 156 -11.84 -6.84 -7.22
C LYS A 156 -11.96 -6.67 -8.73
N LYS A 157 -13.17 -6.38 -9.22
CA LYS A 157 -13.43 -6.27 -10.65
C LYS A 157 -12.72 -5.05 -11.23
N GLU A 158 -12.84 -3.91 -10.56
CA GLU A 158 -12.14 -2.70 -10.99
C GLU A 158 -10.64 -2.93 -11.06
N TRP A 159 -10.07 -3.62 -10.07
CA TRP A 159 -8.64 -3.96 -10.11
C TRP A 159 -8.28 -4.90 -11.28
N LEU A 160 -9.10 -5.93 -11.57
CA LEU A 160 -8.86 -6.85 -12.67
C LEU A 160 -8.96 -6.17 -14.04
N ASP A 161 -9.84 -5.18 -14.17
CA ASP A 161 -10.07 -4.44 -15.42
C ASP A 161 -9.03 -3.33 -15.66
N GLN A 162 -8.20 -2.98 -14.66
CA GLN A 162 -7.16 -1.97 -14.83
C GLN A 162 -5.95 -2.48 -15.60
N ASP A 163 -5.50 -1.69 -16.59
CA ASP A 163 -4.16 -1.85 -17.17
C ASP A 163 -3.11 -1.47 -16.12
N PHE A 164 -2.16 -2.39 -15.92
CA PHE A 164 -1.20 -2.23 -14.85
C PHE A 164 0.22 -2.02 -15.42
N TRP A 165 1.03 -1.18 -14.73
CA TRP A 165 2.42 -0.92 -15.10
C TRP A 165 3.20 -2.22 -15.30
N GLY A 166 3.59 -2.52 -16.56
CA GLY A 166 4.37 -3.69 -16.94
C GLY A 166 3.59 -5.02 -17.02
N VAL A 167 2.30 -5.02 -16.69
CA VAL A 167 1.39 -6.14 -16.90
C VAL A 167 0.22 -5.57 -17.67
N SER A 168 0.34 -5.55 -18.99
CA SER A 168 -0.60 -4.87 -19.90
C SER A 168 -2.01 -5.42 -19.87
N ASN A 169 -2.26 -6.48 -19.18
CA ASN A 169 -3.60 -7.00 -18.92
C ASN A 169 -3.53 -8.07 -17.83
N LYS A 170 -4.26 -7.90 -16.72
CA LYS A 170 -4.25 -8.88 -15.63
C LYS A 170 -4.93 -10.19 -16.01
N VAL A 171 -5.89 -10.15 -16.92
CA VAL A 171 -6.47 -11.34 -17.54
C VAL A 171 -5.36 -12.10 -18.28
N HIS A 172 -4.50 -11.40 -19.03
CA HIS A 172 -3.32 -12.02 -19.64
C HIS A 172 -2.26 -12.45 -18.63
N TYR A 173 -2.16 -11.80 -17.46
CA TYR A 173 -1.30 -12.27 -16.39
C TYR A 173 -1.72 -13.67 -15.89
N PHE A 174 -3.02 -13.94 -15.89
CA PHE A 174 -3.58 -15.24 -15.50
C PHE A 174 -3.73 -16.22 -16.68
N GLU A 175 -4.03 -15.72 -17.88
CA GLU A 175 -4.33 -16.57 -19.04
C GLU A 175 -3.10 -16.94 -19.87
N GLU A 176 -1.98 -16.21 -19.77
CA GLU A 176 -0.89 -16.40 -20.72
C GLU A 176 0.51 -16.57 -20.17
N LYS A 177 0.98 -17.67 -20.48
CA LYS A 177 2.32 -18.16 -20.85
C LYS A 177 3.14 -17.25 -21.80
N GLN A 178 2.71 -16.04 -22.14
CA GLN A 178 3.31 -15.22 -23.21
C GLN A 178 4.27 -14.13 -22.76
N TYR A 179 4.41 -13.87 -21.48
CA TYR A 179 5.45 -12.96 -21.03
C TYR A 179 6.79 -13.72 -20.99
N GLY A 180 7.66 -13.33 -21.91
CA GLY A 180 8.96 -13.86 -22.24
C GLY A 180 9.59 -14.80 -21.23
N THR A 181 10.03 -15.90 -21.67
CA THR A 181 10.52 -17.08 -20.99
C THR A 181 11.47 -16.85 -19.79
N ASN A 182 11.99 -15.65 -19.59
CA ASN A 182 12.98 -15.34 -18.57
C ASN A 182 12.40 -14.79 -17.24
N ASN A 183 11.10 -14.47 -17.18
CA ASN A 183 10.44 -13.89 -16.00
C ASN A 183 9.35 -14.78 -15.37
N ILE A 184 9.03 -15.93 -15.97
CA ILE A 184 7.93 -16.80 -15.53
C ILE A 184 8.17 -17.33 -14.13
N ASP A 185 9.40 -17.76 -13.83
CA ASP A 185 9.74 -18.38 -12.54
C ASP A 185 9.65 -17.44 -11.35
N ILE A 186 9.80 -16.14 -11.58
CA ILE A 186 9.84 -15.12 -10.51
C ILE A 186 8.42 -14.71 -10.11
N ARG A 187 7.50 -14.66 -11.08
CA ARG A 187 6.10 -14.26 -10.87
C ARG A 187 5.17 -15.41 -10.53
N GLU A 188 5.61 -16.65 -10.73
CA GLU A 188 4.84 -17.85 -10.44
C GLU A 188 4.29 -17.88 -9.00
N PRO A 189 5.06 -17.56 -7.95
CA PRO A 189 4.54 -17.57 -6.58
C PRO A 189 3.37 -16.59 -6.36
N ILE A 190 3.41 -15.42 -6.99
CA ILE A 190 2.28 -14.48 -6.90
C ILE A 190 1.10 -14.95 -7.73
N ARG A 191 1.36 -15.47 -8.93
CA ARG A 191 0.32 -15.99 -9.81
C ARG A 191 -0.50 -17.07 -9.11
N ILE A 192 0.15 -18.04 -8.47
CA ILE A 192 -0.53 -19.11 -7.74
C ILE A 192 -1.40 -18.55 -6.60
N VAL A 193 -0.87 -17.60 -5.84
CA VAL A 193 -1.61 -16.95 -4.74
C VAL A 193 -2.85 -16.24 -5.28
N LEU A 194 -2.71 -15.47 -6.37
CA LEU A 194 -3.80 -14.70 -6.93
C LEU A 194 -4.84 -15.58 -7.64
N GLU A 195 -4.43 -16.63 -8.35
CA GLU A 195 -5.36 -17.61 -8.94
C GLU A 195 -6.26 -18.26 -7.88
N GLY A 196 -5.68 -18.70 -6.75
CA GLY A 196 -6.44 -19.26 -5.64
C GLY A 196 -7.34 -18.23 -4.92
N TYR A 197 -7.06 -16.94 -5.08
CA TYR A 197 -7.77 -15.88 -4.40
C TYR A 197 -8.93 -15.27 -5.23
N PHE A 198 -8.78 -15.18 -6.54
CA PHE A 198 -9.75 -14.49 -7.42
C PHE A 198 -10.64 -15.44 -8.24
N HIS A 199 -10.37 -16.74 -8.22
CA HIS A 199 -11.21 -17.80 -8.77
C HIS A 199 -11.99 -18.52 -7.68
#